data_fb29a188b5c704107dfc852e2d2138be
#
_entry.id   fb29a188b5c704107dfc852e2d2138be
#
_cell.length_a   1.000
_cell.length_b   1.000
_cell.length_c   1.000
_cell.angle_alpha   90.00
_cell.angle_beta   90.00
_cell.angle_gamma   90.00
#
_symmetry.space_group_name_H-M   'P 1'
#
loop_
_entity.id
_entity.type
_entity.pdbx_description
1 polymer ?
#
loop_
_entity_poly.entity_id
_entity_poly.type
_entity_poly.pdbx_seq_one_letter_code
_entity_poly.pdbx_strand_id
1 'polypeptide(L)'
;MSLKYLWDMSYDRNRTYAFQSNSFLPMSSDLVPLLPKVSIGRRAAAFCIDGFAVWLPSLLLGTNPIAQTIFFVLLWLIMRVAIVRKNKGQSLGRWALDMKIVDPRLDRTPGLQELSKREALLGVCAALAFLALGGLTSTNAGVVLLVLPLAIDCSVAFTDTARFPQAFHDRLGGTIVIGTRRGYSLDIKVRRLLDQVQTNVRR
;
A
#
# COMPACT_ATOMS: atom_id res chain seq x y z
N MET A 1 -6.20 31.24 35.51
CA MET A 1 -6.76 30.95 34.20
C MET A 1 -6.89 29.42 34.07
N SER A 2 -8.14 28.92 34.12
CA SER A 2 -8.50 27.59 34.60
C SER A 2 -8.38 26.51 33.50
N LEU A 3 -7.71 25.39 33.83
CA LEU A 3 -7.52 24.14 33.08
C LEU A 3 -8.81 23.30 32.84
N LYS A 4 -9.99 23.94 32.86
CA LYS A 4 -11.30 23.27 32.85
C LYS A 4 -11.91 23.05 31.48
N TYR A 5 -11.23 23.40 30.39
CA TYR A 5 -11.77 23.29 29.01
C TYR A 5 -11.31 22.08 28.22
N LEU A 6 -10.61 21.11 28.80
CA LEU A 6 -10.04 19.95 28.07
C LEU A 6 -10.82 18.64 28.19
N TRP A 7 -11.93 18.57 28.94
CA TRP A 7 -12.60 17.29 29.24
C TRP A 7 -14.09 17.24 28.91
N ASP A 8 -14.65 18.20 28.16
CA ASP A 8 -16.07 18.23 27.82
C ASP A 8 -16.35 17.90 26.34
N MET A 9 -15.60 16.96 25.78
CA MET A 9 -16.06 16.20 24.60
C MET A 9 -16.73 14.92 25.07
N SER A 10 -17.89 15.07 25.70
CA SER A 10 -18.81 13.96 25.95
C SER A 10 -19.23 13.37 24.60
N TYR A 11 -18.84 12.13 24.41
CA TYR A 11 -19.24 11.26 23.31
C TYR A 11 -20.77 11.12 23.31
N ASP A 12 -21.44 11.89 22.47
CA ASP A 12 -22.89 11.79 22.29
C ASP A 12 -23.24 10.50 21.51
N ARG A 13 -23.66 9.50 22.25
CA ARG A 13 -23.96 8.13 21.81
C ARG A 13 -25.31 7.99 21.10
N ASN A 14 -26.05 9.10 20.88
CA ASN A 14 -27.43 9.09 20.40
C ASN A 14 -27.68 9.79 19.05
N ARG A 15 -26.68 9.94 18.19
CA ARG A 15 -26.95 10.30 16.79
C ARG A 15 -27.36 9.05 16.01
N THR A 16 -28.63 8.75 16.06
CA THR A 16 -29.31 7.89 15.07
C THR A 16 -29.16 8.56 13.71
N TYR A 17 -28.22 8.08 12.89
CA TYR A 17 -28.12 8.51 11.50
C TYR A 17 -29.32 7.96 10.77
N ALA A 18 -30.32 8.80 10.54
CA ALA A 18 -31.38 8.55 9.57
C ALA A 18 -30.69 8.26 8.23
N PHE A 19 -30.89 7.05 7.72
CA PHE A 19 -30.47 6.61 6.40
C PHE A 19 -31.25 7.42 5.36
N GLN A 20 -30.70 8.53 4.94
CA GLN A 20 -31.18 9.30 3.80
C GLN A 20 -30.45 8.79 2.56
N SER A 21 -31.15 7.91 1.83
CA SER A 21 -30.79 7.51 0.47
C SER A 21 -30.73 8.75 -0.43
N ASN A 22 -29.72 8.80 -1.29
CA ASN A 22 -29.51 9.76 -2.38
C ASN A 22 -28.95 11.14 -2.01
N SER A 23 -27.64 11.15 -1.78
CA SER A 23 -26.77 12.15 -2.41
C SER A 23 -25.32 11.66 -2.25
N PHE A 24 -24.61 11.48 -3.36
CA PHE A 24 -23.17 11.39 -3.41
C PHE A 24 -22.61 12.73 -2.92
N LEU A 25 -22.55 12.91 -1.60
CA LEU A 25 -21.76 14.01 -1.06
C LEU A 25 -20.30 13.60 -1.20
N PRO A 26 -19.49 14.31 -2.00
CA PRO A 26 -18.06 14.12 -1.95
C PRO A 26 -17.60 14.38 -0.51
N MET A 27 -16.68 13.58 -0.03
CA MET A 27 -15.98 13.77 1.26
C MET A 27 -15.73 15.26 1.45
N SER A 28 -16.24 15.83 2.55
CA SER A 28 -16.14 17.27 2.80
C SER A 28 -14.71 17.73 2.52
N SER A 29 -14.55 18.71 1.66
CA SER A 29 -13.26 19.29 1.24
C SER A 29 -12.35 19.66 2.42
N ASP A 30 -12.92 19.78 3.60
CA ASP A 30 -12.28 20.24 4.83
C ASP A 30 -11.43 19.18 5.54
N LEU A 31 -11.72 17.88 5.35
CA LEU A 31 -10.92 16.78 5.94
C LEU A 31 -9.75 16.35 5.06
N VAL A 32 -9.83 16.58 3.75
CA VAL A 32 -8.77 16.24 2.79
C VAL A 32 -7.43 16.95 3.07
N PRO A 33 -7.38 18.19 3.57
CA PRO A 33 -6.14 18.87 3.93
C PRO A 33 -5.32 18.20 5.03
N LEU A 34 -5.94 17.39 5.88
CA LEU A 34 -5.31 16.84 7.09
C LEU A 34 -4.64 15.49 6.89
N LEU A 35 -4.89 14.81 5.77
CA LEU A 35 -4.33 13.49 5.51
C LEU A 35 -2.88 13.58 5.00
N PRO A 36 -1.91 12.89 5.63
CA PRO A 36 -0.52 12.92 5.20
C PRO A 36 -0.34 12.28 3.82
N LYS A 37 0.27 13.03 2.89
CA LYS A 37 0.61 12.54 1.55
C LYS A 37 1.77 11.56 1.65
N VAL A 38 1.73 10.48 0.86
CA VAL A 38 2.81 9.50 0.73
C VAL A 38 3.49 9.67 -0.63
N SER A 39 4.83 9.74 -0.63
CA SER A 39 5.60 9.78 -1.88
C SER A 39 5.50 8.44 -2.64
N ILE A 40 5.59 8.51 -3.96
CA ILE A 40 5.55 7.31 -4.82
C ILE A 40 6.72 6.36 -4.47
N GLY A 41 7.91 6.91 -4.19
CA GLY A 41 9.07 6.10 -3.79
C GLY A 41 8.83 5.27 -2.51
N ARG A 42 8.14 5.84 -1.50
CA ARG A 42 7.75 5.07 -0.29
C ARG A 42 6.75 3.96 -0.61
N ARG A 43 5.83 4.20 -1.54
CA ARG A 43 4.87 3.18 -2.00
C ARG A 43 5.56 2.05 -2.75
N ALA A 44 6.54 2.38 -3.62
CA ALA A 44 7.36 1.39 -4.31
C ALA A 44 8.20 0.57 -3.33
N ALA A 45 8.84 1.21 -2.35
CA ALA A 45 9.59 0.50 -1.31
C ALA A 45 8.71 -0.45 -0.49
N ALA A 46 7.49 -0.03 -0.10
CA ALA A 46 6.54 -0.90 0.58
C ALA A 46 6.11 -2.09 -0.29
N PHE A 47 5.91 -1.85 -1.59
CA PHE A 47 5.61 -2.91 -2.55
C PHE A 47 6.75 -3.93 -2.65
N CYS A 48 8.00 -3.46 -2.72
CA CYS A 48 9.17 -4.34 -2.73
C CYS A 48 9.26 -5.19 -1.45
N ILE A 49 9.07 -4.59 -0.27
CA ILE A 49 9.07 -5.34 1.00
C ILE A 49 8.00 -6.43 0.99
N ASP A 50 6.76 -6.09 0.60
CA ASP A 50 5.67 -7.07 0.50
C ASP A 50 5.98 -8.15 -0.55
N GLY A 51 6.52 -7.76 -1.71
CA GLY A 51 6.88 -8.66 -2.79
C GLY A 51 7.95 -9.67 -2.36
N PHE A 52 9.02 -9.22 -1.73
CA PHE A 52 10.05 -10.11 -1.20
C PHE A 52 9.53 -11.03 -0.10
N ALA A 53 8.68 -10.52 0.80
CA ALA A 53 8.08 -11.31 1.86
C ALA A 53 7.20 -12.46 1.35
N VAL A 54 6.63 -12.31 0.15
CA VAL A 54 5.84 -13.36 -0.53
C VAL A 54 6.70 -14.23 -1.43
N TRP A 55 7.64 -13.64 -2.15
CA TRP A 55 8.50 -14.33 -3.11
C TRP A 55 9.46 -15.33 -2.45
N LEU A 56 10.13 -14.91 -1.36
CA LEU A 56 11.09 -15.79 -0.67
C LEU A 56 10.49 -17.14 -0.25
N PRO A 57 9.30 -17.20 0.41
CA PRO A 57 8.67 -18.48 0.71
C PRO A 57 8.27 -19.27 -0.54
N SER A 58 7.94 -18.61 -1.67
CA SER A 58 7.56 -19.32 -2.89
C SER A 58 8.72 -20.12 -3.50
N LEU A 59 9.97 -19.73 -3.24
CA LEU A 59 11.15 -20.47 -3.69
C LEU A 59 11.28 -21.86 -3.03
N LEU A 60 10.64 -22.07 -1.88
CA LEU A 60 10.63 -23.39 -1.20
C LEU A 60 9.91 -24.48 -2.02
N LEU A 61 9.12 -24.10 -3.01
CA LEU A 61 8.45 -25.06 -3.92
C LEU A 61 9.36 -25.59 -5.03
N GLY A 62 10.66 -25.36 -4.93
CA GLY A 62 11.65 -25.86 -5.89
C GLY A 62 11.62 -25.11 -7.22
N THR A 63 11.92 -25.82 -8.32
CA THR A 63 12.13 -25.22 -9.65
C THR A 63 10.87 -25.15 -10.52
N ASN A 64 9.71 -25.57 -10.02
CA ASN A 64 8.48 -25.53 -10.80
C ASN A 64 7.90 -24.12 -10.83
N PRO A 65 8.00 -23.37 -11.95
CA PRO A 65 7.56 -21.98 -12.01
C PRO A 65 6.06 -21.81 -11.87
N ILE A 66 5.26 -22.80 -12.30
CA ILE A 66 3.80 -22.76 -12.19
C ILE A 66 3.39 -22.86 -10.73
N ALA A 67 3.94 -23.85 -10.00
CA ALA A 67 3.66 -24.03 -8.58
C ALA A 67 4.09 -22.80 -7.75
N GLN A 68 5.29 -22.25 -8.04
CA GLN A 68 5.76 -21.03 -7.42
C GLN A 68 4.82 -19.85 -7.66
N THR A 69 4.37 -19.67 -8.90
CA THR A 69 3.47 -18.56 -9.26
C THR A 69 2.12 -18.67 -8.57
N ILE A 70 1.52 -19.86 -8.55
CA ILE A 70 0.24 -20.09 -7.86
C ILE A 70 0.39 -19.80 -6.38
N PHE A 71 1.43 -20.32 -5.75
CA PHE A 71 1.69 -20.09 -4.33
C PHE A 71 1.97 -18.62 -4.03
N PHE A 72 2.74 -17.94 -4.88
CA PHE A 72 2.99 -16.51 -4.78
C PHE A 72 1.67 -15.73 -4.77
N VAL A 73 0.77 -15.98 -5.75
CA VAL A 73 -0.51 -15.26 -5.85
C VAL A 73 -1.40 -15.54 -4.64
N LEU A 74 -1.47 -16.79 -4.17
CA LEU A 74 -2.25 -17.15 -2.99
C LEU A 74 -1.72 -16.44 -1.73
N LEU A 75 -0.40 -16.49 -1.51
CA LEU A 75 0.22 -15.85 -0.35
C LEU A 75 0.12 -14.32 -0.44
N TRP A 76 0.21 -13.75 -1.65
CA TRP A 76 -0.01 -12.34 -1.92
C TRP A 76 -1.42 -11.91 -1.49
N LEU A 77 -2.45 -12.65 -1.92
CA LEU A 77 -3.83 -12.34 -1.56
C LEU A 77 -4.06 -12.46 -0.05
N ILE A 78 -3.50 -13.48 0.59
CA ILE A 78 -3.58 -13.62 2.06
C ILE A 78 -2.96 -12.40 2.74
N MET A 79 -1.73 -12.03 2.37
CA MET A 79 -1.02 -10.92 3.00
C MET A 79 -1.64 -9.56 2.70
N ARG A 80 -2.07 -9.33 1.47
CA ARG A 80 -2.49 -8.00 1.03
C ARG A 80 -4.01 -7.77 1.03
N VAL A 81 -4.80 -8.82 1.20
CA VAL A 81 -6.26 -8.72 1.39
C VAL A 81 -6.64 -9.09 2.82
N ALA A 82 -6.37 -10.34 3.24
CA ALA A 82 -6.85 -10.83 4.54
C ALA A 82 -6.16 -10.11 5.72
N ILE A 83 -4.82 -10.00 5.69
CA ILE A 83 -4.06 -9.32 6.76
C ILE A 83 -4.34 -7.83 6.74
N VAL A 84 -4.36 -7.18 5.57
CA VAL A 84 -4.63 -5.74 5.44
C VAL A 84 -5.98 -5.38 6.01
N ARG A 85 -7.01 -6.20 5.78
CA ARG A 85 -8.34 -5.99 6.37
C ARG A 85 -8.32 -6.05 7.90
N LYS A 86 -7.60 -7.03 8.48
CA LYS A 86 -7.45 -7.15 9.94
C LYS A 86 -6.57 -6.06 10.52
N ASN A 87 -5.54 -5.63 9.79
CA ASN A 87 -4.53 -4.66 10.25
C ASN A 87 -4.82 -3.22 9.78
N LYS A 88 -6.09 -2.81 9.81
CA LYS A 88 -6.54 -1.42 9.57
C LYS A 88 -5.96 -0.78 8.29
N GLY A 89 -5.88 -1.55 7.21
CA GLY A 89 -5.40 -1.08 5.90
C GLY A 89 -3.88 -1.19 5.69
N GLN A 90 -3.15 -1.91 6.54
CA GLN A 90 -1.71 -2.04 6.45
C GLN A 90 -1.28 -3.46 6.09
N SER A 91 -0.45 -3.61 5.03
CA SER A 91 0.39 -4.79 4.78
C SER A 91 1.70 -4.67 5.56
N LEU A 92 2.57 -5.67 5.47
CA LEU A 92 3.89 -5.66 6.12
C LEU A 92 4.72 -4.45 5.67
N GLY A 93 4.87 -4.23 4.35
CA GLY A 93 5.63 -3.11 3.81
C GLY A 93 4.99 -1.75 4.12
N ARG A 94 3.66 -1.66 4.06
CA ARG A 94 2.95 -0.43 4.44
C ARG A 94 3.07 -0.12 5.92
N TRP A 95 3.02 -1.13 6.76
CA TRP A 95 3.25 -0.98 8.19
C TRP A 95 4.67 -0.51 8.48
N ALA A 96 5.67 -1.10 7.81
CA ALA A 96 7.08 -0.73 7.96
C ALA A 96 7.38 0.72 7.55
N LEU A 97 6.63 1.26 6.58
CA LEU A 97 6.81 2.62 6.05
C LEU A 97 5.71 3.61 6.47
N ASP A 98 4.98 3.32 7.56
CA ASP A 98 3.96 4.18 8.14
C ASP A 98 2.91 4.68 7.13
N MET A 99 2.29 3.76 6.39
CA MET A 99 1.23 4.08 5.46
C MET A 99 0.08 3.08 5.56
N LYS A 100 -1.11 3.48 5.12
CA LYS A 100 -2.31 2.64 5.07
C LYS A 100 -3.15 2.92 3.84
N ILE A 101 -3.99 1.95 3.48
CA ILE A 101 -5.03 2.12 2.46
C ILE A 101 -6.32 2.54 3.13
N VAL A 102 -7.01 3.49 2.52
CA VAL A 102 -8.33 3.93 2.95
C VAL A 102 -9.27 4.04 1.75
N ASP A 103 -10.55 3.84 2.01
CA ASP A 103 -11.63 4.24 1.11
C ASP A 103 -11.89 5.73 1.33
N PRO A 104 -11.64 6.59 0.34
CA PRO A 104 -11.80 8.03 0.49
C PRO A 104 -13.26 8.46 0.73
N ARG A 105 -14.23 7.59 0.43
CA ARG A 105 -15.66 7.90 0.60
C ARG A 105 -16.11 7.72 2.04
N LEU A 106 -15.49 6.77 2.75
CA LEU A 106 -15.95 6.31 4.06
C LEU A 106 -14.93 6.56 5.18
N ASP A 107 -13.76 7.11 4.84
CA ASP A 107 -12.60 7.30 5.74
C ASP A 107 -12.28 6.06 6.59
N ARG A 108 -12.50 4.88 6.03
CA ARG A 108 -12.28 3.60 6.68
C ARG A 108 -11.45 2.65 5.82
N THR A 109 -11.02 1.55 6.41
CA THR A 109 -10.38 0.46 5.66
C THR A 109 -11.34 -0.06 4.59
N PRO A 110 -10.89 -0.19 3.31
CA PRO A 110 -11.73 -0.70 2.22
C PRO A 110 -12.30 -2.07 2.53
N GLY A 111 -13.44 -2.37 1.93
CA GLY A 111 -14.10 -3.67 2.02
C GLY A 111 -13.27 -4.78 1.35
N LEU A 112 -13.72 -6.03 1.53
CA LEU A 112 -13.02 -7.19 0.97
C LEU A 112 -13.04 -7.15 -0.56
N GLN A 113 -14.14 -6.71 -1.15
CA GLN A 113 -14.32 -6.66 -2.59
C GLN A 113 -13.39 -5.64 -3.25
N GLU A 114 -13.29 -4.44 -2.69
CA GLU A 114 -12.41 -3.37 -3.18
C GLU A 114 -10.94 -3.78 -3.04
N LEU A 115 -10.57 -4.35 -1.90
CA LEU A 115 -9.22 -4.88 -1.68
C LEU A 115 -8.88 -6.02 -2.63
N SER A 116 -9.81 -6.97 -2.83
CA SER A 116 -9.59 -8.11 -3.73
C SER A 116 -9.42 -7.68 -5.17
N LYS A 117 -10.27 -6.79 -5.70
CA LYS A 117 -10.15 -6.26 -7.06
C LYS A 117 -8.79 -5.58 -7.28
N ARG A 118 -8.39 -4.74 -6.34
CA ARG A 118 -7.12 -4.05 -6.35
C ARG A 118 -5.93 -4.99 -6.33
N GLU A 119 -5.91 -5.89 -5.36
CA GLU A 119 -4.76 -6.76 -5.11
C GLU A 119 -4.70 -7.96 -6.06
N ALA A 120 -5.81 -8.38 -6.67
CA ALA A 120 -5.80 -9.39 -7.72
C ALA A 120 -5.03 -8.89 -8.96
N LEU A 121 -5.35 -7.69 -9.45
CA LEU A 121 -4.62 -7.09 -10.57
C LEU A 121 -3.13 -6.92 -10.23
N LEU A 122 -2.85 -6.25 -9.10
CA LEU A 122 -1.47 -5.98 -8.69
C LEU A 122 -0.69 -7.27 -8.41
N GLY A 123 -1.32 -8.29 -7.83
CA GLY A 123 -0.71 -9.59 -7.55
C GLY A 123 -0.32 -10.36 -8.81
N VAL A 124 -1.16 -10.32 -9.85
CA VAL A 124 -0.82 -10.90 -11.16
C VAL A 124 0.37 -10.15 -11.79
N CYS A 125 0.32 -8.82 -11.81
CA CYS A 125 1.43 -8.02 -12.33
C CYS A 125 2.74 -8.26 -11.55
N ALA A 126 2.65 -8.38 -10.23
CA ALA A 126 3.80 -8.71 -9.37
C ALA A 126 4.34 -10.11 -9.65
N ALA A 127 3.45 -11.12 -9.77
CA ALA A 127 3.86 -12.49 -10.09
C ALA A 127 4.61 -12.56 -11.43
N LEU A 128 4.12 -11.88 -12.46
CA LEU A 128 4.81 -11.78 -13.75
C LEU A 128 6.19 -11.11 -13.62
N ALA A 129 6.30 -10.04 -12.85
CA ALA A 129 7.57 -9.37 -12.61
C ALA A 129 8.57 -10.26 -11.86
N PHE A 130 8.13 -11.04 -10.87
CA PHE A 130 9.00 -11.98 -10.16
C PHE A 130 9.38 -13.20 -11.01
N LEU A 131 8.48 -13.68 -11.88
CA LEU A 131 8.84 -14.68 -12.90
C LEU A 131 9.92 -14.16 -13.86
N ALA A 132 9.83 -12.88 -14.26
CA ALA A 132 10.87 -12.26 -15.08
C ALA A 132 12.23 -12.27 -14.38
N LEU A 133 12.28 -11.93 -13.08
CA LEU A 133 13.51 -11.94 -12.29
C LEU A 133 14.11 -13.35 -12.17
N GLY A 134 13.27 -14.38 -11.97
CA GLY A 134 13.72 -15.77 -11.87
C GLY A 134 14.13 -16.40 -13.20
N GLY A 135 13.55 -15.94 -14.32
CA GLY A 135 13.81 -16.45 -15.66
C GLY A 135 14.86 -15.68 -16.47
N LEU A 136 15.41 -14.59 -15.89
CA LEU A 136 16.35 -13.75 -16.62
C LEU A 136 17.71 -14.42 -16.78
N THR A 137 18.05 -14.73 -18.03
CA THR A 137 19.36 -15.28 -18.43
C THR A 137 19.87 -14.54 -19.66
N SER A 138 21.14 -14.69 -19.98
CA SER A 138 21.73 -14.09 -21.19
C SER A 138 21.05 -14.57 -22.49
N THR A 139 20.48 -15.76 -22.49
CA THR A 139 19.79 -16.36 -23.63
C THR A 139 18.27 -16.08 -23.67
N ASN A 140 17.70 -15.61 -22.55
CA ASN A 140 16.25 -15.37 -22.40
C ASN A 140 15.95 -13.96 -21.87
N ALA A 141 16.56 -12.95 -22.47
CA ALA A 141 16.33 -11.55 -22.07
C ALA A 141 14.89 -11.08 -22.31
N GLY A 142 14.14 -11.72 -23.21
CA GLY A 142 12.75 -11.38 -23.52
C GLY A 142 11.80 -11.49 -22.35
N VAL A 143 12.13 -12.25 -21.29
CA VAL A 143 11.31 -12.35 -20.07
C VAL A 143 11.15 -11.01 -19.36
N VAL A 144 12.02 -10.02 -19.62
CA VAL A 144 11.89 -8.66 -19.08
C VAL A 144 10.56 -8.01 -19.48
N LEU A 145 9.99 -8.40 -20.62
CA LEU A 145 8.67 -7.92 -21.06
C LEU A 145 7.54 -8.24 -20.06
N LEU A 146 7.70 -9.26 -19.22
CA LEU A 146 6.74 -9.59 -18.17
C LEU A 146 6.66 -8.52 -17.07
N VAL A 147 7.62 -7.59 -17.01
CA VAL A 147 7.59 -6.45 -16.08
C VAL A 147 6.69 -5.33 -16.59
N LEU A 148 6.39 -5.27 -17.90
CA LEU A 148 5.61 -4.20 -18.51
C LEU A 148 4.23 -3.99 -17.88
N PRO A 149 3.42 -5.02 -17.57
CA PRO A 149 2.12 -4.82 -16.94
C PRO A 149 2.23 -4.08 -15.60
N LEU A 150 3.23 -4.40 -14.79
CA LEU A 150 3.50 -3.70 -13.53
C LEU A 150 3.96 -2.26 -13.76
N ALA A 151 4.83 -2.04 -14.75
CA ALA A 151 5.31 -0.70 -15.10
C ALA A 151 4.17 0.20 -15.60
N ILE A 152 3.28 -0.33 -16.44
CA ILE A 152 2.10 0.40 -16.94
C ILE A 152 1.17 0.74 -15.79
N ASP A 153 0.85 -0.22 -14.91
CA ASP A 153 -0.01 0.00 -13.75
C ASP A 153 0.53 1.13 -12.84
N CYS A 154 1.84 1.08 -12.55
CA CYS A 154 2.49 2.08 -11.72
C CYS A 154 2.65 3.44 -12.42
N SER A 155 2.82 3.48 -13.74
CA SER A 155 3.03 4.73 -14.50
C SER A 155 1.86 5.70 -14.37
N VAL A 156 0.65 5.20 -14.22
CA VAL A 156 -0.55 6.01 -13.99
C VAL A 156 -0.42 6.89 -12.75
N ALA A 157 0.25 6.42 -11.70
CA ALA A 157 0.46 7.21 -10.49
C ALA A 157 1.45 8.38 -10.69
N PHE A 158 2.39 8.29 -11.65
CA PHE A 158 3.33 9.36 -11.96
C PHE A 158 2.68 10.49 -12.77
N THR A 159 1.71 10.15 -13.61
CA THR A 159 0.97 11.13 -14.42
C THR A 159 -0.20 11.75 -13.67
N ASP A 160 -0.59 11.18 -12.52
CA ASP A 160 -1.71 11.66 -11.73
C ASP A 160 -1.32 12.92 -10.94
N THR A 161 -1.88 14.06 -11.31
CA THR A 161 -1.68 15.35 -10.64
C THR A 161 -2.56 15.54 -9.41
N ALA A 162 -3.42 14.57 -9.11
CA ALA A 162 -4.29 14.61 -7.94
C ALA A 162 -3.48 14.71 -6.64
N ARG A 163 -4.09 15.25 -5.60
CA ARG A 163 -3.46 15.36 -4.27
C ARG A 163 -2.95 14.01 -3.74
N PHE A 164 -3.69 12.94 -4.00
CA PHE A 164 -3.32 11.56 -3.70
C PHE A 164 -3.19 10.78 -5.00
N PRO A 165 -1.99 10.74 -5.61
CA PRO A 165 -1.77 10.03 -6.86
C PRO A 165 -2.18 8.57 -6.75
N GLN A 166 -2.96 8.08 -7.71
CA GLN A 166 -3.48 6.72 -7.74
C GLN A 166 -2.87 5.97 -8.93
N ALA A 167 -2.31 4.78 -8.68
CA ALA A 167 -2.00 3.82 -9.72
C ALA A 167 -3.28 3.23 -10.31
N PHE A 168 -3.18 2.48 -11.40
CA PHE A 168 -4.37 1.93 -12.04
C PHE A 168 -5.13 0.97 -11.12
N HIS A 169 -4.43 0.10 -10.39
CA HIS A 169 -5.04 -0.79 -9.40
C HIS A 169 -5.72 -0.04 -8.24
N ASP A 170 -5.19 1.13 -7.83
CA ASP A 170 -5.81 1.99 -6.80
C ASP A 170 -7.16 2.53 -7.29
N ARG A 171 -7.23 2.96 -8.57
CA ARG A 171 -8.47 3.45 -9.20
C ARG A 171 -9.49 2.35 -9.33
N LEU A 172 -9.06 1.14 -9.74
CA LEU A 172 -9.94 -0.03 -9.86
C LEU A 172 -10.58 -0.41 -8.51
N GLY A 173 -9.84 -0.30 -7.42
CA GLY A 173 -10.32 -0.54 -6.06
C GLY A 173 -11.02 0.66 -5.42
N GLY A 174 -11.02 1.84 -6.05
CA GLY A 174 -11.56 3.08 -5.46
C GLY A 174 -10.86 3.48 -4.16
N THR A 175 -9.55 3.24 -4.05
CA THR A 175 -8.78 3.41 -2.81
C THR A 175 -7.68 4.44 -2.95
N ILE A 176 -7.26 5.03 -1.83
CA ILE A 176 -6.09 5.91 -1.75
C ILE A 176 -5.11 5.39 -0.70
N VAL A 177 -3.83 5.75 -0.88
CA VAL A 177 -2.77 5.45 0.10
C VAL A 177 -2.41 6.73 0.84
N ILE A 178 -2.52 6.70 2.15
CA ILE A 178 -2.19 7.82 3.03
C ILE A 178 -1.14 7.43 4.07
N GLY A 179 -0.40 8.42 4.58
CA GLY A 179 0.53 8.22 5.68
C GLY A 179 -0.18 8.00 7.02
N THR A 180 0.44 7.25 7.92
CA THR A 180 0.03 7.18 9.32
C THR A 180 0.92 8.10 10.16
N ARG A 181 0.40 8.61 11.28
CA ARG A 181 1.15 9.55 12.15
C ARG A 181 1.97 8.83 13.23
N ARG A 182 2.40 7.59 13.00
CA ARG A 182 3.13 6.82 14.04
C ARG A 182 4.55 7.30 14.32
N GLY A 183 5.19 7.99 13.36
CA GLY A 183 6.55 8.53 13.51
C GLY A 183 7.69 7.48 13.55
N TYR A 184 7.40 6.21 13.28
CA TYR A 184 8.36 5.10 13.33
C TYR A 184 8.66 4.47 11.98
N SER A 185 8.65 5.26 10.93
CA SER A 185 8.91 4.80 9.58
C SER A 185 10.35 4.30 9.39
N LEU A 186 10.52 3.15 8.72
CA LEU A 186 11.84 2.55 8.44
C LEU A 186 12.76 3.51 7.68
N ASP A 187 12.22 4.30 6.74
CA ASP A 187 13.00 5.26 5.97
C ASP A 187 13.65 6.33 6.86
N ILE A 188 12.96 6.77 7.92
CA ILE A 188 13.51 7.71 8.91
C ILE A 188 14.66 7.06 9.69
N LYS A 189 14.49 5.79 10.09
CA LYS A 189 15.54 5.06 10.82
C LYS A 189 16.76 4.83 9.96
N VAL A 190 16.58 4.40 8.72
CA VAL A 190 17.67 4.16 7.77
C VAL A 190 18.43 5.46 7.48
N ARG A 191 17.73 6.58 7.26
CA ARG A 191 18.39 7.88 7.07
C ARG A 191 19.24 8.27 8.28
N ARG A 192 18.71 8.14 9.49
CA ARG A 192 19.49 8.43 10.73
C ARG A 192 20.73 7.55 10.85
N LEU A 193 20.63 6.27 10.51
CA LEU A 193 21.79 5.37 10.51
C LEU A 193 22.83 5.77 9.47
N LEU A 194 22.40 6.12 8.26
CA LEU A 194 23.30 6.59 7.20
C LEU A 194 24.00 7.90 7.61
N ASP A 195 23.27 8.84 8.19
CA ASP A 195 23.84 10.10 8.69
C ASP A 195 24.89 9.84 9.79
N GLN A 196 24.63 8.88 10.70
CA GLN A 196 25.58 8.49 11.74
C GLN A 196 26.85 7.85 11.13
N VAL A 197 26.69 6.95 10.17
CA VAL A 197 27.84 6.32 9.48
C VAL A 197 28.68 7.37 8.75
N GLN A 198 28.04 8.28 7.99
CA GLN A 198 28.76 9.35 7.30
C GLN A 198 29.52 10.28 8.25
N THR A 199 28.93 10.57 9.41
CA THR A 199 29.57 11.42 10.42
C THR A 199 30.79 10.71 11.03
N ASN A 200 30.72 9.39 11.24
CA ASN A 200 31.83 8.59 11.78
C ASN A 200 32.95 8.39 10.77
N VAL A 201 32.65 8.31 9.47
CA VAL A 201 33.69 8.16 8.41
C VAL A 201 34.42 9.48 8.14
N ARG A 202 33.82 10.63 8.46
CA ARG A 202 34.48 11.96 8.29
C ARG A 202 35.31 12.39 9.48
N ARG A 203 35.35 11.63 10.57
CA ARG A 203 36.23 11.84 11.72
C ARG A 203 37.47 10.94 11.60
#